data_602966c02e5046d65fb459d9fde9af3e
#
_entry.id   602966c02e5046d65fb459d9fde9af3e
#
_cell.length_a   1.000
_cell.length_b   1.000
_cell.length_c   1.000
_cell.angle_alpha   90.00
_cell.angle_beta   90.00
_cell.angle_gamma   90.00
#
_symmetry.space_group_name_H-M   'P 1'
#
loop_
_entity.id
_entity.type
_entity.pdbx_description
1 polymer ?
#
loop_
_entity_poly.entity_id
_entity_poly.type
_entity_poly.pdbx_seq_one_letter_code
_entity_poly.pdbx_strand_id
1 'polypeptide(L)'
;MNATSLSGPTLEALGATLWRELAGAAQDRAHEWRQPVLATVCPEFGPQARTVVLREVDVASRTLLLYTDARSPKVAQLQADPRAQLLCWSRALGWQLRLGGRILVSTEGLDVTSRWALLRHTRAAQDYLSPQRPGQPIAATEADAPAEGLAETERADSSRAERAHFAVLRLRVERMDWLSLDPQGHRRAVFDARDAGLSGRWCVP
;
A
#
# COMPACT_ATOMS: atom_id res chain seq x y z
N MET A 1 -41.30 -4.98 27.59
CA MET A 1 -40.41 -4.03 26.89
C MET A 1 -39.23 -4.83 26.35
N ASN A 2 -39.31 -5.23 25.09
CA ASN A 2 -38.22 -5.99 24.44
C ASN A 2 -37.14 -4.98 24.01
N ALA A 3 -36.03 -4.97 24.72
CA ALA A 3 -34.82 -4.30 24.25
C ALA A 3 -34.30 -5.07 23.02
N THR A 4 -34.64 -4.60 21.84
CA THR A 4 -34.01 -5.05 20.61
C THR A 4 -32.56 -4.62 20.70
N SER A 5 -31.70 -5.53 21.17
CA SER A 5 -30.25 -5.37 21.12
C SER A 5 -29.87 -5.21 19.65
N LEU A 6 -29.54 -4.02 19.23
CA LEU A 6 -28.83 -3.77 17.96
C LEU A 6 -27.42 -4.35 18.12
N SER A 7 -27.34 -5.66 17.95
CA SER A 7 -26.07 -6.38 17.94
C SER A 7 -25.30 -5.89 16.71
N GLY A 8 -24.28 -5.07 16.93
CA GLY A 8 -23.36 -4.64 15.88
C GLY A 8 -22.70 -5.84 15.20
N PRO A 9 -21.99 -5.63 14.07
CA PRO A 9 -21.39 -6.73 13.32
C PRO A 9 -20.49 -7.58 14.22
N THR A 10 -20.49 -8.89 14.00
CA THR A 10 -19.52 -9.78 14.66
C THR A 10 -18.10 -9.44 14.21
N LEU A 11 -17.10 -9.81 15.00
CA LEU A 11 -15.70 -9.62 14.62
C LEU A 11 -15.36 -10.34 13.32
N GLU A 12 -15.91 -11.50 13.09
CA GLU A 12 -15.74 -12.26 11.83
C GLU A 12 -16.30 -11.49 10.62
N ALA A 13 -17.55 -11.02 10.72
CA ALA A 13 -18.17 -10.21 9.67
C ALA A 13 -17.41 -8.89 9.42
N LEU A 14 -16.91 -8.25 10.47
CA LEU A 14 -16.07 -7.06 10.35
C LEU A 14 -14.77 -7.38 9.62
N GLY A 15 -14.06 -8.43 10.03
CA GLY A 15 -12.81 -8.87 9.37
C GLY A 15 -13.02 -9.14 7.88
N ALA A 16 -14.09 -9.87 7.51
CA ALA A 16 -14.45 -10.11 6.12
C ALA A 16 -14.75 -8.81 5.35
N THR A 17 -15.44 -7.86 6.00
CA THR A 17 -15.72 -6.55 5.41
C THR A 17 -14.44 -5.75 5.15
N LEU A 18 -13.50 -5.71 6.11
CA LEU A 18 -12.23 -5.00 5.92
C LEU A 18 -11.43 -5.53 4.74
N TRP A 19 -11.38 -6.86 4.55
CA TRP A 19 -10.70 -7.45 3.40
C TRP A 19 -11.42 -7.16 2.08
N ARG A 20 -12.74 -7.12 2.07
CA ARG A 20 -13.55 -6.74 0.89
C ARG A 20 -13.30 -5.28 0.49
N GLU A 21 -13.27 -4.36 1.47
CA GLU A 21 -12.95 -2.95 1.23
C GLU A 21 -11.54 -2.78 0.67
N LEU A 22 -10.54 -3.50 1.20
CA LEU A 22 -9.18 -3.49 0.67
C LEU A 22 -9.11 -4.02 -0.77
N ALA A 23 -9.82 -5.11 -1.06
CA ALA A 23 -9.89 -5.66 -2.42
C ALA A 23 -10.57 -4.68 -3.39
N GLY A 24 -11.66 -4.03 -2.97
CA GLY A 24 -12.31 -2.97 -3.73
C GLY A 24 -11.38 -1.79 -4.00
N ALA A 25 -10.63 -1.34 -2.99
CA ALA A 25 -9.67 -0.25 -3.11
C ALA A 25 -8.55 -0.53 -4.13
N ALA A 26 -8.15 -1.78 -4.30
CA ALA A 26 -7.16 -2.15 -5.32
C ALA A 26 -7.70 -2.04 -6.75
N GLN A 27 -9.01 -2.06 -6.95
CA GLN A 27 -9.67 -2.02 -8.26
C GLN A 27 -10.26 -0.65 -8.60
N ASP A 28 -10.85 0.03 -7.62
CA ASP A 28 -11.48 1.34 -7.79
C ASP A 28 -10.48 2.47 -7.53
N ARG A 29 -10.26 3.32 -8.55
CA ARG A 29 -9.38 4.49 -8.44
C ARG A 29 -9.93 5.59 -7.54
N ALA A 30 -11.25 5.65 -7.34
CA ALA A 30 -11.92 6.62 -6.49
C ALA A 30 -11.99 6.19 -5.02
N HIS A 31 -11.68 4.92 -4.72
CA HIS A 31 -11.74 4.42 -3.35
C HIS A 31 -10.67 5.10 -2.46
N GLU A 32 -11.09 5.64 -1.31
CA GLU A 32 -10.21 6.41 -0.42
C GLU A 32 -9.01 5.59 0.11
N TRP A 33 -9.16 4.27 0.27
CA TRP A 33 -8.06 3.38 0.66
C TRP A 33 -7.10 3.00 -0.47
N ARG A 34 -7.37 3.50 -1.69
CA ARG A 34 -6.47 3.30 -2.84
C ARG A 34 -5.08 3.87 -2.60
N GLN A 35 -5.00 4.93 -1.82
CA GLN A 35 -3.76 5.66 -1.54
C GLN A 35 -3.44 5.67 -0.03
N PRO A 36 -3.08 4.51 0.55
CA PRO A 36 -2.70 4.45 1.94
C PRO A 36 -1.36 5.12 2.21
N VAL A 37 -1.13 5.48 3.47
CA VAL A 37 0.19 5.94 3.94
C VAL A 37 1.02 4.74 4.36
N LEU A 38 2.20 4.56 3.75
CA LEU A 38 3.20 3.57 4.15
C LEU A 38 4.17 4.19 5.15
N ALA A 39 4.28 3.59 6.32
CA ALA A 39 5.29 3.90 7.34
C ALA A 39 6.38 2.82 7.33
N THR A 40 7.65 3.28 7.34
CA THR A 40 8.88 2.48 7.40
C THR A 40 9.82 3.07 8.43
N VAL A 41 10.87 2.37 8.82
CA VAL A 41 11.88 2.86 9.75
C VAL A 41 13.17 3.19 8.97
N CYS A 42 13.64 4.42 9.12
CA CYS A 42 14.97 4.83 8.67
C CYS A 42 15.92 4.74 9.87
N PRO A 43 17.05 4.02 9.79
CA PRO A 43 18.00 3.95 10.90
C PRO A 43 18.52 5.31 11.36
N GLU A 44 18.65 6.26 10.43
CA GLU A 44 19.21 7.58 10.68
C GLU A 44 18.15 8.60 11.17
N PHE A 45 16.94 8.59 10.56
CA PHE A 45 15.93 9.63 10.79
C PHE A 45 14.69 9.11 11.53
N GLY A 46 14.67 7.83 11.96
CA GLY A 46 13.53 7.24 12.62
C GLY A 46 12.34 6.95 11.68
N PRO A 47 11.11 7.05 12.16
CA PRO A 47 9.92 6.73 11.37
C PRO A 47 9.76 7.65 10.16
N GLN A 48 9.49 7.07 9.00
CA GLN A 48 9.24 7.75 7.74
C GLN A 48 7.88 7.36 7.19
N ALA A 49 7.08 8.32 6.72
CA ALA A 49 5.77 8.08 6.17
C ALA A 49 5.60 8.75 4.79
N ARG A 50 4.89 8.09 3.88
CA ARG A 50 4.55 8.61 2.55
C ARG A 50 3.32 7.92 1.99
N THR A 51 2.60 8.60 1.11
CA THR A 51 1.52 8.01 0.34
C THR A 51 2.07 7.02 -0.69
N VAL A 52 1.38 5.90 -0.85
CA VAL A 52 1.66 4.87 -1.85
C VAL A 52 0.36 4.45 -2.53
N VAL A 53 0.45 3.71 -3.63
CA VAL A 53 -0.75 3.21 -4.33
C VAL A 53 -0.90 1.71 -4.05
N LEU A 54 -2.05 1.32 -3.50
CA LEU A 54 -2.45 -0.08 -3.36
C LEU A 54 -2.79 -0.63 -4.76
N ARG A 55 -2.05 -1.64 -5.20
CA ARG A 55 -2.18 -2.18 -6.56
C ARG A 55 -2.97 -3.47 -6.61
N GLU A 56 -2.68 -4.38 -5.70
CA GLU A 56 -3.31 -5.69 -5.64
C GLU A 56 -3.56 -6.09 -4.18
N VAL A 57 -4.58 -6.90 -3.97
CA VAL A 57 -4.89 -7.53 -2.68
C VAL A 57 -5.17 -9.00 -2.93
N ASP A 58 -4.41 -9.86 -2.28
CA ASP A 58 -4.69 -11.28 -2.18
C ASP A 58 -5.26 -11.58 -0.79
N VAL A 59 -6.56 -11.76 -0.73
CA VAL A 59 -7.28 -12.01 0.52
C VAL A 59 -6.89 -13.37 1.11
N ALA A 60 -6.66 -14.38 0.26
CA ALA A 60 -6.36 -15.74 0.71
C ALA A 60 -4.99 -15.81 1.41
N SER A 61 -3.98 -15.16 0.85
CA SER A 61 -2.63 -15.07 1.44
C SER A 61 -2.47 -13.88 2.40
N ARG A 62 -3.51 -13.04 2.55
CA ARG A 62 -3.48 -11.79 3.34
C ARG A 62 -2.35 -10.86 2.94
N THR A 63 -2.17 -10.68 1.65
CA THR A 63 -1.06 -9.94 1.08
C THR A 63 -1.54 -8.73 0.30
N LEU A 64 -0.87 -7.59 0.49
CA LEU A 64 -1.06 -6.38 -0.28
C LEU A 64 0.18 -6.09 -1.11
N LEU A 65 -0.03 -5.67 -2.36
CA LEU A 65 1.06 -5.33 -3.27
C LEU A 65 1.04 -3.83 -3.61
N LEU A 66 2.22 -3.24 -3.52
CA LEU A 66 2.53 -1.87 -3.90
C LEU A 66 3.65 -1.91 -4.92
N TYR A 67 3.69 -0.94 -5.84
CA TYR A 67 4.79 -0.81 -6.79
C TYR A 67 5.64 0.42 -6.45
N THR A 68 6.94 0.33 -6.70
CA THR A 68 7.87 1.42 -6.44
C THR A 68 9.08 1.37 -7.37
N ASP A 69 9.83 2.47 -7.42
CA ASP A 69 11.17 2.48 -7.97
C ASP A 69 12.13 1.82 -6.95
N ALA A 70 12.90 0.85 -7.42
CA ALA A 70 13.88 0.10 -6.62
C ALA A 70 14.96 1.00 -5.99
N ARG A 71 15.23 2.16 -6.59
CA ARG A 71 16.21 3.15 -6.12
C ARG A 71 15.66 4.07 -5.01
N SER A 72 14.34 3.99 -4.74
CA SER A 72 13.69 4.85 -3.76
C SER A 72 14.21 4.57 -2.34
N PRO A 73 14.41 5.61 -1.50
CA PRO A 73 14.90 5.45 -0.11
C PRO A 73 14.11 4.44 0.73
N LYS A 74 12.79 4.32 0.50
CA LYS A 74 11.97 3.33 1.22
C LYS A 74 12.38 1.88 0.95
N VAL A 75 12.98 1.59 -0.20
CA VAL A 75 13.47 0.25 -0.53
C VAL A 75 14.66 -0.11 0.35
N ALA A 76 15.64 0.78 0.48
CA ALA A 76 16.78 0.56 1.39
C ALA A 76 16.30 0.44 2.85
N GLN A 77 15.33 1.25 3.27
CA GLN A 77 14.74 1.16 4.61
C GLN A 77 14.10 -0.22 4.86
N LEU A 78 13.32 -0.72 3.90
CA LEU A 78 12.64 -2.03 3.99
C LEU A 78 13.61 -3.21 3.90
N GLN A 79 14.73 -3.06 3.21
CA GLN A 79 15.80 -4.05 3.19
C GLN A 79 16.53 -4.12 4.54
N ALA A 80 16.73 -2.98 5.20
CA ALA A 80 17.32 -2.90 6.53
C ALA A 80 16.35 -3.37 7.63
N ASP A 81 15.10 -2.95 7.57
CA ASP A 81 14.02 -3.38 8.49
C ASP A 81 12.73 -3.60 7.70
N PRO A 82 12.34 -4.86 7.47
CA PRO A 82 11.15 -5.18 6.68
C PRO A 82 9.83 -4.90 7.40
N ARG A 83 9.83 -4.51 8.67
CA ARG A 83 8.61 -4.14 9.40
C ARG A 83 8.05 -2.86 8.85
N ALA A 84 6.75 -2.87 8.57
CA ALA A 84 6.07 -1.74 7.99
C ALA A 84 4.61 -1.67 8.46
N GLN A 85 4.02 -0.48 8.30
CA GLN A 85 2.61 -0.28 8.54
C GLN A 85 1.99 0.51 7.39
N LEU A 86 0.83 0.06 6.91
CA LEU A 86 -0.07 0.87 6.08
C LEU A 86 -1.16 1.48 6.95
N LEU A 87 -1.44 2.74 6.74
CA LEU A 87 -2.56 3.45 7.32
C LEU A 87 -3.53 3.84 6.20
N CYS A 88 -4.74 3.30 6.26
CA CYS A 88 -5.87 3.67 5.42
C CYS A 88 -6.82 4.55 6.23
N TRP A 89 -7.34 5.61 5.61
CA TRP A 89 -8.39 6.44 6.14
C TRP A 89 -9.50 6.58 5.11
N SER A 90 -10.73 6.47 5.55
CA SER A 90 -11.90 6.80 4.74
C SER A 90 -12.80 7.75 5.50
N ARG A 91 -13.02 8.91 4.92
CA ARG A 91 -13.97 9.90 5.45
C ARG A 91 -15.41 9.43 5.27
N ALA A 92 -15.71 8.78 4.15
CA ALA A 92 -17.04 8.28 3.83
C ALA A 92 -17.48 7.20 4.82
N LEU A 93 -16.58 6.30 5.22
CA LEU A 93 -16.83 5.23 6.19
C LEU A 93 -16.64 5.70 7.65
N GLY A 94 -15.93 6.80 7.88
CA GLY A 94 -15.46 7.19 9.20
C GLY A 94 -14.46 6.19 9.80
N TRP A 95 -13.72 5.44 8.95
CA TRP A 95 -12.86 4.34 9.37
C TRP A 95 -11.39 4.63 9.17
N GLN A 96 -10.62 4.35 10.21
CA GLN A 96 -9.18 4.18 10.13
C GLN A 96 -8.84 2.69 10.17
N LEU A 97 -7.97 2.24 9.28
CA LEU A 97 -7.43 0.89 9.30
C LEU A 97 -5.91 0.94 9.26
N ARG A 98 -5.25 0.35 10.25
CA ARG A 98 -3.81 0.13 10.27
C ARG A 98 -3.51 -1.33 9.99
N LEU A 99 -2.62 -1.58 9.05
CA LEU A 99 -2.19 -2.90 8.61
C LEU A 99 -0.69 -3.04 8.90
N GLY A 100 -0.35 -3.77 9.94
CA GLY A 100 1.03 -4.03 10.33
C GLY A 100 1.49 -5.37 9.81
N GLY A 101 2.77 -5.45 9.41
CA GLY A 101 3.38 -6.68 8.93
C GLY A 101 4.79 -6.47 8.40
N ARG A 102 5.24 -7.42 7.57
CA ARG A 102 6.57 -7.39 6.96
C ARG A 102 6.44 -7.25 5.46
N ILE A 103 7.31 -6.43 4.88
CA ILE A 103 7.38 -6.24 3.42
C ILE A 103 8.57 -7.00 2.86
N LEU A 104 8.29 -7.83 1.86
CA LEU A 104 9.28 -8.39 0.96
C LEU A 104 9.42 -7.46 -0.25
N VAL A 105 10.64 -7.07 -0.56
CA VAL A 105 10.99 -6.29 -1.76
C VAL A 105 11.47 -7.26 -2.84
N SER A 106 10.83 -7.22 -4.01
CA SER A 106 11.22 -8.01 -5.18
C SER A 106 11.56 -7.07 -6.34
N THR A 107 12.76 -7.21 -6.91
CA THR A 107 13.24 -6.42 -8.06
C THR A 107 13.38 -7.28 -9.33
N GLU A 108 13.26 -8.59 -9.20
CA GLU A 108 13.45 -9.56 -10.29
C GLU A 108 12.53 -10.77 -10.14
N GLY A 109 12.57 -11.68 -11.11
CA GLY A 109 11.76 -12.90 -11.14
C GLY A 109 10.44 -12.72 -11.89
N LEU A 110 9.70 -13.83 -12.05
CA LEU A 110 8.45 -13.88 -12.81
C LEU A 110 7.38 -12.94 -12.27
N ASP A 111 7.32 -12.81 -10.94
CA ASP A 111 6.37 -11.95 -10.24
C ASP A 111 6.52 -10.47 -10.64
N VAL A 112 7.75 -9.98 -10.74
CA VAL A 112 8.07 -8.61 -11.17
C VAL A 112 7.87 -8.46 -12.68
N THR A 113 8.32 -9.45 -13.46
CA THR A 113 8.25 -9.39 -14.93
C THR A 113 6.82 -9.37 -15.46
N SER A 114 5.93 -10.20 -14.89
CA SER A 114 4.52 -10.26 -15.32
C SER A 114 3.80 -8.96 -15.01
N ARG A 115 4.04 -8.36 -13.84
CA ARG A 115 3.41 -7.08 -13.46
C ARG A 115 3.93 -5.92 -14.28
N TRP A 116 5.24 -5.89 -14.55
CA TRP A 116 5.80 -4.91 -15.46
C TRP A 116 5.20 -5.01 -16.87
N ALA A 117 5.04 -6.21 -17.42
CA ALA A 117 4.45 -6.42 -18.73
C ALA A 117 3.02 -5.83 -18.84
N LEU A 118 2.24 -5.88 -17.76
CA LEU A 118 0.91 -5.26 -17.70
C LEU A 118 0.97 -3.73 -17.50
N LEU A 119 1.96 -3.26 -16.75
CA LEU A 119 2.09 -1.86 -16.36
C LEU A 119 2.73 -0.99 -17.46
N ARG A 120 3.73 -1.49 -18.20
CA ARG A 120 4.59 -0.73 -19.12
C ARG A 120 3.85 0.08 -20.18
N HIS A 121 2.64 -0.32 -20.54
CA HIS A 121 1.80 0.38 -21.53
C HIS A 121 0.83 1.39 -20.90
N THR A 122 0.95 1.65 -19.60
CA THR A 122 0.08 2.60 -18.89
C THR A 122 0.85 3.86 -18.52
N ARG A 123 0.13 4.99 -18.31
CA ARG A 123 0.73 6.22 -17.79
C ARG A 123 1.50 6.01 -16.46
N ALA A 124 1.05 5.08 -15.65
CA ALA A 124 1.71 4.78 -14.36
C ALA A 124 3.11 4.17 -14.52
N ALA A 125 3.48 3.65 -15.70
CA ALA A 125 4.83 3.16 -15.95
C ALA A 125 5.86 4.30 -15.94
N GLN A 126 5.47 5.51 -16.33
CA GLN A 126 6.38 6.67 -16.38
C GLN A 126 6.98 7.01 -15.02
N ASP A 127 6.27 6.70 -13.92
CA ASP A 127 6.77 6.89 -12.55
C ASP A 127 8.04 6.06 -12.25
N TYR A 128 8.32 5.03 -13.07
CA TYR A 128 9.45 4.11 -12.88
C TYR A 128 10.51 4.23 -13.99
N LEU A 129 10.29 5.10 -14.98
CA LEU A 129 11.16 5.27 -16.15
C LEU A 129 12.09 6.48 -16.02
N SER A 130 11.93 7.31 -15.00
CA SER A 130 12.76 8.48 -14.78
C SER A 130 14.25 8.09 -14.66
N PRO A 131 15.18 8.73 -15.41
CA PRO A 131 16.62 8.53 -15.23
C PRO A 131 17.09 8.98 -13.84
N GLN A 132 16.41 9.94 -13.22
CA GLN A 132 16.74 10.47 -11.91
C GLN A 132 16.21 9.57 -10.80
N ARG A 133 17.00 9.44 -9.72
CA ARG A 133 16.57 8.67 -8.54
C ARG A 133 15.51 9.43 -7.74
N PRO A 134 14.46 8.75 -7.24
CA PRO A 134 13.52 9.38 -6.31
C PRO A 134 14.23 9.96 -5.08
N GLY A 135 13.97 11.23 -4.77
CA GLY A 135 14.61 11.94 -3.66
C GLY A 135 15.98 12.55 -3.97
N GLN A 136 16.47 12.45 -5.22
CA GLN A 136 17.69 13.14 -5.64
C GLN A 136 17.45 14.65 -5.69
N PRO A 137 18.38 15.48 -5.15
CA PRO A 137 18.30 16.93 -5.33
C PRO A 137 18.38 17.29 -6.82
N ILE A 138 17.56 18.25 -7.24
CA ILE A 138 17.58 18.86 -8.58
C ILE A 138 17.78 20.37 -8.44
N ALA A 139 18.27 21.03 -9.49
CA ALA A 139 18.37 22.48 -9.49
C ALA A 139 16.99 23.13 -9.49
N ALA A 140 16.83 24.30 -8.85
CA ALA A 140 15.55 24.99 -8.80
C ALA A 140 14.97 25.30 -10.20
N THR A 141 15.82 25.56 -11.17
CA THR A 141 15.44 25.78 -12.59
C THR A 141 14.88 24.52 -13.26
N GLU A 142 15.22 23.32 -12.77
CA GLU A 142 14.71 22.04 -13.28
C GLU A 142 13.38 21.67 -12.58
N ALA A 143 13.12 22.20 -11.39
CA ALA A 143 11.89 21.92 -10.65
C ALA A 143 10.62 22.52 -11.30
N ASP A 144 10.79 23.65 -12.01
CA ASP A 144 9.71 24.35 -12.71
C ASP A 144 9.52 23.86 -14.17
N ALA A 145 10.41 22.99 -14.66
CA ALA A 145 10.28 22.45 -16.00
C ALA A 145 9.05 21.51 -16.06
N PRO A 146 8.15 21.64 -17.07
CA PRO A 146 7.09 20.67 -17.26
C PRO A 146 7.71 19.28 -17.43
N ALA A 147 7.11 18.28 -16.80
CA ALA A 147 7.54 16.90 -17.00
C ALA A 147 7.38 16.54 -18.48
N GLU A 148 8.45 16.67 -19.26
CA GLU A 148 8.48 16.29 -20.65
C GLU A 148 8.25 14.79 -20.72
N GLY A 149 7.08 14.39 -21.25
CA GLY A 149 6.81 13.01 -21.58
C GLY A 149 7.85 12.55 -22.60
N LEU A 150 8.60 11.50 -22.28
CA LEU A 150 9.54 10.88 -23.23
C LEU A 150 8.82 10.63 -24.55
N ALA A 151 9.41 11.15 -25.64
CA ALA A 151 8.86 11.05 -26.98
C ALA A 151 8.61 9.58 -27.36
N GLU A 152 7.53 9.35 -28.10
CA GLU A 152 7.07 8.00 -28.49
C GLU A 152 8.09 7.17 -29.30
N THR A 153 9.11 7.81 -29.83
CA THR A 153 10.07 7.21 -30.79
C THR A 153 11.20 6.41 -30.13
N GLU A 154 11.47 6.57 -28.84
CA GLU A 154 12.54 5.84 -28.13
C GLU A 154 12.05 4.54 -27.45
N ARG A 155 10.79 4.17 -27.64
CA ARG A 155 10.12 3.09 -26.91
C ARG A 155 10.45 1.66 -27.36
N ALA A 156 11.18 1.45 -28.44
CA ALA A 156 11.28 0.11 -29.06
C ALA A 156 12.38 -0.80 -28.50
N ASP A 157 13.42 -0.27 -27.84
CA ASP A 157 14.59 -1.08 -27.41
C ASP A 157 14.87 -1.10 -25.92
N SER A 158 13.98 -0.54 -25.10
CA SER A 158 14.22 -0.25 -23.70
C SER A 158 13.69 -1.29 -22.69
N SER A 159 12.96 -2.32 -23.14
CA SER A 159 12.12 -3.16 -22.23
C SER A 159 12.85 -3.82 -21.05
N ARG A 160 14.14 -4.12 -21.17
CA ARG A 160 14.94 -4.68 -20.07
C ARG A 160 15.59 -3.59 -19.20
N ALA A 161 16.06 -2.50 -19.85
CA ALA A 161 16.64 -1.36 -19.15
C ALA A 161 15.56 -0.59 -18.36
N GLU A 162 14.36 -0.44 -18.94
CA GLU A 162 13.21 0.22 -18.33
C GLU A 162 12.73 -0.49 -17.05
N ARG A 163 12.72 -1.83 -17.04
CA ARG A 163 12.37 -2.63 -15.87
C ARG A 163 13.40 -2.55 -14.75
N ALA A 164 14.63 -2.10 -15.01
CA ALA A 164 15.71 -2.11 -14.03
C ALA A 164 15.39 -1.39 -12.73
N HIS A 165 14.42 -0.46 -12.77
CA HIS A 165 14.03 0.32 -11.59
C HIS A 165 12.67 -0.06 -11.00
N PHE A 166 11.94 -0.98 -11.63
CA PHE A 166 10.64 -1.42 -11.12
C PHE A 166 10.81 -2.46 -10.01
N ALA A 167 10.15 -2.22 -8.89
CA ALA A 167 10.10 -3.12 -7.75
C ALA A 167 8.67 -3.33 -7.25
N VAL A 168 8.42 -4.54 -6.77
CA VAL A 168 7.18 -4.94 -6.10
C VAL A 168 7.43 -5.05 -4.61
N LEU A 169 6.63 -4.33 -3.83
CA LEU A 169 6.59 -4.42 -2.37
C LEU A 169 5.41 -5.30 -1.99
N ARG A 170 5.67 -6.41 -1.32
CA ARG A 170 4.66 -7.35 -0.85
C ARG A 170 4.54 -7.29 0.66
N LEU A 171 3.49 -6.64 1.15
CA LEU A 171 3.16 -6.62 2.58
C LEU A 171 2.37 -7.87 2.94
N ARG A 172 2.92 -8.76 3.74
CA ARG A 172 2.16 -9.79 4.44
C ARG A 172 1.59 -9.19 5.71
N VAL A 173 0.26 -9.12 5.78
CA VAL A 173 -0.45 -8.56 6.92
C VAL A 173 -0.41 -9.55 8.09
N GLU A 174 0.14 -9.12 9.21
CA GLU A 174 0.22 -9.87 10.47
C GLU A 174 -0.76 -9.34 11.51
N ARG A 175 -1.16 -8.07 11.39
CA ARG A 175 -2.07 -7.41 12.32
C ARG A 175 -2.92 -6.38 11.59
N MET A 176 -4.20 -6.33 11.94
CA MET A 176 -5.13 -5.26 11.53
C MET A 176 -5.65 -4.56 12.78
N ASP A 177 -5.75 -3.24 12.75
CA ASP A 177 -6.27 -2.41 13.83
C ASP A 177 -7.26 -1.42 13.22
N TRP A 178 -8.53 -1.71 13.39
CA TRP A 178 -9.64 -0.91 12.88
C TRP A 178 -10.21 -0.01 13.96
N LEU A 179 -10.46 1.23 13.61
CA LEU A 179 -11.12 2.24 14.44
C LEU A 179 -12.22 2.92 13.63
N SER A 180 -13.44 2.89 14.13
CA SER A 180 -14.57 3.68 13.65
C SER A 180 -14.71 4.93 14.49
N LEU A 181 -14.75 6.09 13.82
CA LEU A 181 -15.01 7.39 14.42
C LEU A 181 -16.48 7.77 14.20
N ASP A 182 -17.37 7.14 14.96
CA ASP A 182 -18.80 7.39 14.92
C ASP A 182 -19.19 8.42 15.98
N PRO A 183 -19.97 9.47 15.64
CA PRO A 183 -20.46 10.45 16.61
C PRO A 183 -21.29 9.84 17.76
N GLN A 184 -21.91 8.68 17.54
CA GLN A 184 -22.69 7.95 18.56
C GLN A 184 -21.83 7.04 19.43
N GLY A 185 -20.52 6.94 19.17
CA GLY A 185 -19.58 6.14 19.95
C GLY A 185 -18.51 5.49 19.06
N HIS A 186 -17.27 5.74 19.38
CA HIS A 186 -16.14 5.13 18.69
C HIS A 186 -16.07 3.64 18.99
N ARG A 187 -15.65 2.85 18.01
CA ARG A 187 -15.45 1.41 18.15
C ARG A 187 -14.10 1.01 17.60
N ARG A 188 -13.40 0.13 18.29
CA ARG A 188 -12.10 -0.38 17.85
C ARG A 188 -12.04 -1.89 17.93
N ALA A 189 -11.48 -2.50 16.90
CA ALA A 189 -11.20 -3.93 16.87
C ALA A 189 -9.76 -4.16 16.39
N VAL A 190 -9.11 -5.14 17.00
CA VAL A 190 -7.77 -5.57 16.62
C VAL A 190 -7.82 -7.04 16.24
N PHE A 191 -7.22 -7.35 15.07
CA PHE A 191 -7.12 -8.70 14.54
C PHE A 191 -5.66 -9.13 14.47
N ASP A 192 -5.38 -10.34 14.90
CA ASP A 192 -4.12 -11.04 14.67
C ASP A 192 -4.29 -11.96 13.46
N ALA A 193 -3.38 -11.82 12.50
CA ALA A 193 -3.39 -12.54 11.22
C ALA A 193 -2.12 -13.38 11.02
N ARG A 194 -1.30 -13.58 12.06
CA ARG A 194 -0.07 -14.37 12.00
C ARG A 194 -0.33 -15.87 11.84
N ASP A 195 -1.38 -16.36 12.48
CA ASP A 195 -1.78 -17.74 12.44
C ASP A 195 -2.66 -18.06 11.21
N ALA A 196 -3.04 -19.31 11.04
CA ALA A 196 -3.88 -19.76 9.93
C ALA A 196 -5.28 -19.10 9.92
N GLY A 197 -5.78 -18.65 11.08
CA GLY A 197 -7.03 -17.91 11.24
C GLY A 197 -6.84 -16.39 11.34
N LEU A 198 -7.92 -15.65 11.28
CA LEU A 198 -8.00 -14.24 11.65
C LEU A 198 -8.71 -14.18 13.01
N SER A 199 -7.95 -13.99 14.08
CA SER A 199 -8.52 -13.85 15.43
C SER A 199 -8.70 -12.38 15.77
N GLY A 200 -9.90 -11.99 16.19
CA GLY A 200 -10.24 -10.61 16.52
C GLY A 200 -10.64 -10.41 17.98
N ARG A 201 -10.46 -9.18 18.47
CA ARG A 201 -10.99 -8.74 19.76
C ARG A 201 -11.41 -7.28 19.70
N TRP A 202 -12.46 -6.96 20.42
CA TRP A 202 -12.84 -5.57 20.67
C TRP A 202 -11.85 -4.91 21.63
N CYS A 203 -11.54 -3.64 21.42
CA CYS A 203 -10.65 -2.84 22.25
C CYS A 203 -11.33 -1.52 22.60
N VAL A 204 -10.85 -0.87 23.64
CA VAL A 204 -11.19 0.53 23.92
C VAL A 204 -10.58 1.37 22.79
N PRO A 205 -11.31 2.32 22.22
CA PRO A 205 -10.86 3.24 21.18
C PRO A 205 -9.62 4.05 21.56
#